data_31aad3db7edc176e12484f67c1d00999
#
_entry.id   31aad3db7edc176e12484f67c1d00999
#
_cell.length_a   1.000
_cell.length_b   1.000
_cell.length_c   1.000
_cell.angle_alpha   90.00
_cell.angle_beta   90.00
_cell.angle_gamma   90.00
#
_symmetry.space_group_name_H-M   'P 1'
#
loop_
_entity.id
_entity.type
_entity.pdbx_description
1 polymer ?
#
loop_
_entity_poly.entity_id
_entity_poly.type
_entity_poly.pdbx_seq_one_letter_code
_entity_poly.pdbx_strand_id
1 'polypeptide(L)'
;MNSIAFYAPGARHYDNGLFQNNAHSFANISITGSECQCRCEHCRGHLLTTMLPAPEPEQLVQLGKKLLGRGCRGVLISGGACRDGSVPLEPFAGALKAMTGMGLSVVVHPGLLTEKTARLLAGANVTRVALDLIGDSDTIREVYHLPHTPADYQNSLRAARLAGLKASPHIVIGLHYGNIRGEYAALDMVAAEGAASLVLVLLNPLSNTPMQGVLPPPPERVAEVFQTARRLLPQTPLALGCARPPGLYARTVERLAVEAGFDAIAYPARETVDYVQSLGYEVVYQETCCGILP
;
A
#
# COMPACT_ATOMS: atom_id res chain seq x y z
N MET A 1 10.16 -25.87 3.76
CA MET A 1 9.21 -25.78 2.62
C MET A 1 9.12 -24.31 2.25
N ASN A 2 9.11 -23.99 0.95
CA ASN A 2 8.87 -22.63 0.52
C ASN A 2 7.40 -22.31 0.76
N SER A 3 7.07 -21.16 1.33
CA SER A 3 5.70 -20.70 1.55
C SER A 3 5.46 -19.37 0.86
N ILE A 4 4.24 -19.11 0.42
CA ILE A 4 3.78 -17.83 -0.07
C ILE A 4 2.54 -17.40 0.72
N ALA A 5 2.49 -16.15 1.13
CA ALA A 5 1.36 -15.61 1.86
C ALA A 5 0.37 -14.91 0.91
N PHE A 6 -0.91 -15.26 1.02
CA PHE A 6 -1.99 -14.61 0.28
C PHE A 6 -2.77 -13.69 1.21
N TYR A 7 -2.80 -12.40 0.88
CA TYR A 7 -3.45 -11.37 1.69
C TYR A 7 -4.82 -11.01 1.13
N ALA A 8 -5.85 -11.17 1.94
CA ALA A 8 -7.23 -10.85 1.58
C ALA A 8 -7.93 -10.05 2.70
N PRO A 9 -7.48 -8.80 3.01
CA PRO A 9 -8.11 -7.99 4.04
C PRO A 9 -9.58 -7.70 3.74
N GLY A 10 -10.41 -7.61 4.80
CA GLY A 10 -11.86 -7.41 4.71
C GLY A 10 -12.32 -6.06 4.15
N ALA A 11 -11.36 -5.15 3.83
CA ALA A 11 -11.68 -3.88 3.20
C ALA A 11 -12.38 -3.99 1.82
N ARG A 12 -12.32 -5.18 1.22
CA ARG A 12 -13.00 -5.55 -0.03
C ARG A 12 -13.45 -7.00 0.08
N HIS A 13 -14.65 -7.31 -0.40
CA HIS A 13 -15.09 -8.71 -0.53
C HIS A 13 -14.16 -9.47 -1.48
N TYR A 14 -13.75 -10.65 -1.06
CA TYR A 14 -12.90 -11.54 -1.84
C TYR A 14 -13.32 -12.99 -1.64
N ASP A 15 -13.53 -13.68 -2.75
CA ASP A 15 -13.79 -15.10 -2.82
C ASP A 15 -13.17 -15.63 -4.12
N ASN A 16 -12.27 -16.60 -4.02
CA ASN A 16 -11.63 -17.24 -5.17
C ASN A 16 -12.03 -18.72 -5.31
N GLY A 17 -13.05 -19.16 -4.55
CA GLY A 17 -13.54 -20.53 -4.51
C GLY A 17 -12.69 -21.49 -3.66
N LEU A 18 -11.55 -21.06 -3.13
CA LEU A 18 -10.70 -21.79 -2.17
C LEU A 18 -10.66 -21.10 -0.81
N PHE A 19 -10.80 -19.79 -0.81
CA PHE A 19 -10.80 -18.96 0.40
C PHE A 19 -11.74 -17.79 0.21
N GLN A 20 -12.55 -17.51 1.21
CA GLN A 20 -13.39 -16.33 1.33
C GLN A 20 -12.97 -15.53 2.55
N ASN A 21 -12.75 -14.23 2.39
CA ASN A 21 -12.37 -13.37 3.51
C ASN A 21 -13.57 -12.97 4.38
N ASN A 22 -13.27 -12.67 5.64
CA ASN A 22 -14.24 -12.01 6.53
C ASN A 22 -14.28 -10.50 6.21
N ALA A 23 -15.44 -10.01 5.79
CA ALA A 23 -15.69 -8.61 5.44
C ALA A 23 -15.41 -7.61 6.59
N HIS A 24 -15.23 -8.09 7.82
CA HIS A 24 -14.97 -7.27 8.99
C HIS A 24 -13.52 -7.39 9.51
N SER A 25 -12.68 -8.25 8.92
CA SER A 25 -11.33 -8.52 9.43
C SER A 25 -10.41 -7.30 9.41
N PHE A 26 -10.56 -6.43 8.41
CA PHE A 26 -9.73 -5.25 8.22
C PHE A 26 -10.53 -4.12 7.56
N ALA A 27 -10.32 -2.86 7.96
CA ALA A 27 -11.05 -1.72 7.42
C ALA A 27 -10.11 -0.59 6.99
N ASN A 28 -10.52 0.17 5.96
CA ASN A 28 -9.84 1.39 5.54
C ASN A 28 -10.61 2.61 6.06
N ILE A 29 -9.91 3.55 6.70
CA ILE A 29 -10.49 4.73 7.34
C ILE A 29 -9.85 5.99 6.77
N SER A 30 -10.68 6.95 6.33
CA SER A 30 -10.24 8.26 5.89
C SER A 30 -10.49 9.30 6.98
N ILE A 31 -9.42 9.97 7.42
CA ILE A 31 -9.50 11.07 8.40
C ILE A 31 -9.84 12.43 7.77
N THR A 32 -10.02 12.49 6.47
CA THR A 32 -10.43 13.71 5.75
C THR A 32 -11.79 13.51 5.04
N GLY A 33 -12.49 12.42 5.33
CA GLY A 33 -13.67 12.04 4.55
C GLY A 33 -13.30 11.80 3.09
N SER A 34 -13.97 12.50 2.15
CA SER A 34 -13.70 12.42 0.71
C SER A 34 -12.82 13.55 0.18
N GLU A 35 -12.35 14.46 1.04
CA GLU A 35 -11.59 15.63 0.61
C GLU A 35 -10.12 15.29 0.36
N CYS A 36 -9.56 15.78 -0.77
CA CYS A 36 -8.16 15.68 -1.14
C CYS A 36 -7.76 16.90 -1.95
N GLN A 37 -6.67 17.58 -1.55
CA GLN A 37 -6.20 18.79 -2.22
C GLN A 37 -5.29 18.50 -3.43
N CYS A 38 -4.62 17.34 -3.46
CA CYS A 38 -3.72 16.98 -4.56
C CYS A 38 -4.45 16.62 -5.85
N ARG A 39 -5.60 15.94 -5.76
CA ARG A 39 -6.40 15.54 -6.92
C ARG A 39 -5.59 14.90 -8.03
N CYS A 40 -4.71 13.95 -7.65
CA CYS A 40 -3.79 13.28 -8.58
C CYS A 40 -4.50 12.68 -9.79
N GLU A 41 -3.83 12.66 -10.95
CA GLU A 41 -4.40 12.27 -12.25
C GLU A 41 -4.99 10.85 -12.26
N HIS A 42 -4.41 9.91 -11.51
CA HIS A 42 -4.85 8.51 -11.46
C HIS A 42 -6.08 8.26 -10.57
N CYS A 43 -6.37 9.11 -9.57
CA CYS A 43 -7.42 8.81 -8.60
C CYS A 43 -8.41 9.96 -8.31
N ARG A 44 -8.04 11.23 -8.48
CA ARG A 44 -8.86 12.42 -8.20
C ARG A 44 -9.55 12.40 -6.82
N GLY A 45 -8.98 11.66 -5.84
CA GLY A 45 -9.57 11.48 -4.53
C GLY A 45 -10.67 10.41 -4.47
N HIS A 46 -11.02 9.74 -5.57
CA HIS A 46 -12.08 8.72 -5.60
C HIS A 46 -11.80 7.53 -4.68
N LEU A 47 -10.54 7.23 -4.40
CA LEU A 47 -10.18 6.16 -3.45
C LEU A 47 -10.75 6.41 -2.06
N LEU A 48 -10.89 7.67 -1.64
CA LEU A 48 -11.39 8.05 -0.33
C LEU A 48 -12.88 7.73 -0.15
N THR A 49 -13.65 7.70 -1.25
CA THR A 49 -15.10 7.41 -1.19
C THR A 49 -15.39 5.95 -0.79
N THR A 50 -14.41 5.06 -0.90
CA THR A 50 -14.52 3.66 -0.49
C THR A 50 -14.07 3.43 0.95
N MET A 51 -13.54 4.46 1.61
CA MET A 51 -13.04 4.39 2.99
C MET A 51 -14.12 4.85 3.97
N LEU A 52 -14.08 4.33 5.19
CA LEU A 52 -14.95 4.76 6.28
C LEU A 52 -14.53 6.17 6.75
N PRO A 53 -15.41 7.17 6.75
CA PRO A 53 -15.02 8.52 7.16
C PRO A 53 -14.92 8.63 8.68
N ALA A 54 -13.86 9.29 9.16
CA ALA A 54 -13.68 9.67 10.56
C ALA A 54 -12.86 10.98 10.64
N PRO A 55 -13.42 12.14 10.23
CA PRO A 55 -12.71 13.41 10.11
C PRO A 55 -12.38 14.06 11.46
N GLU A 56 -12.86 13.52 12.57
CA GLU A 56 -12.54 14.01 13.91
C GLU A 56 -11.86 12.90 14.75
N PRO A 57 -10.88 13.23 15.61
CA PRO A 57 -10.18 12.25 16.45
C PRO A 57 -11.12 11.38 17.28
N GLU A 58 -12.16 11.95 17.87
CA GLU A 58 -13.15 11.24 18.68
C GLU A 58 -13.96 10.25 17.83
N GLN A 59 -14.30 10.63 16.60
CA GLN A 59 -14.99 9.73 15.67
C GLN A 59 -14.10 8.55 15.28
N LEU A 60 -12.79 8.77 15.09
CA LEU A 60 -11.83 7.70 14.79
C LEU A 60 -11.79 6.67 15.94
N VAL A 61 -11.71 7.14 17.20
CA VAL A 61 -11.72 6.27 18.39
C VAL A 61 -13.04 5.49 18.50
N GLN A 62 -14.17 6.15 18.30
CA GLN A 62 -15.50 5.53 18.34
C GLN A 62 -15.67 4.47 17.23
N LEU A 63 -15.21 4.79 16.01
CA LEU A 63 -15.22 3.86 14.90
C LEU A 63 -14.34 2.64 15.20
N GLY A 64 -13.16 2.85 15.78
CA GLY A 64 -12.25 1.77 16.20
C GLY A 64 -12.91 0.80 17.17
N LYS A 65 -13.59 1.31 18.20
CA LYS A 65 -14.35 0.49 19.17
C LYS A 65 -15.45 -0.32 18.48
N LYS A 66 -16.20 0.31 17.58
CA LYS A 66 -17.28 -0.34 16.82
C LYS A 66 -16.73 -1.46 15.90
N LEU A 67 -15.62 -1.20 15.21
CA LEU A 67 -14.97 -2.18 14.35
C LEU A 67 -14.44 -3.36 15.16
N LEU A 68 -13.76 -3.11 16.28
CA LEU A 68 -13.26 -4.13 17.18
C LEU A 68 -14.40 -5.04 17.69
N GLY A 69 -15.53 -4.46 18.11
CA GLY A 69 -16.72 -5.19 18.53
C GLY A 69 -17.35 -6.06 17.41
N ARG A 70 -16.99 -5.83 16.14
CA ARG A 70 -17.38 -6.66 14.98
C ARG A 70 -16.34 -7.69 14.59
N GLY A 71 -15.25 -7.81 15.35
CA GLY A 71 -14.17 -8.76 15.08
C GLY A 71 -13.07 -8.21 14.16
N CYS A 72 -13.05 -6.90 13.89
CA CYS A 72 -11.96 -6.26 13.15
C CYS A 72 -10.65 -6.39 13.93
N ARG A 73 -9.59 -6.78 13.23
CA ARG A 73 -8.25 -6.96 13.84
C ARG A 73 -7.27 -5.87 13.45
N GLY A 74 -7.55 -5.11 12.40
CA GLY A 74 -6.66 -4.06 11.96
C GLY A 74 -7.33 -3.05 11.03
N VAL A 75 -6.68 -1.91 10.89
CA VAL A 75 -7.16 -0.81 10.07
C VAL A 75 -6.02 -0.18 9.28
N LEU A 76 -6.34 0.30 8.08
CA LEU A 76 -5.53 1.29 7.36
C LEU A 76 -6.13 2.68 7.64
N ILE A 77 -5.33 3.58 8.19
CA ILE A 77 -5.71 4.97 8.42
C ILE A 77 -4.95 5.85 7.42
N SER A 78 -5.69 6.60 6.64
CA SER A 78 -5.18 7.56 5.67
C SER A 78 -6.18 8.71 5.50
N GLY A 79 -6.00 9.50 4.47
CA GLY A 79 -6.89 10.60 4.09
C GLY A 79 -6.43 11.22 2.77
N GLY A 80 -7.13 12.25 2.33
CA GLY A 80 -6.66 13.07 1.23
C GLY A 80 -5.44 13.88 1.64
N ALA A 81 -4.49 13.98 0.72
CA ALA A 81 -3.29 14.75 0.96
C ALA A 81 -3.55 16.25 0.86
N CYS A 82 -2.88 17.02 1.70
CA CYS A 82 -2.72 18.46 1.63
C CYS A 82 -1.88 18.86 0.41
N ARG A 83 -1.74 20.17 0.15
CA ARG A 83 -0.94 20.69 -0.98
C ARG A 83 0.55 20.36 -0.90
N ASP A 84 1.04 20.01 0.27
CA ASP A 84 2.41 19.55 0.52
C ASP A 84 2.56 18.02 0.42
N GLY A 85 1.53 17.32 -0.03
CA GLY A 85 1.54 15.87 -0.18
C GLY A 85 1.39 15.07 1.12
N SER A 86 1.30 15.72 2.29
CA SER A 86 1.10 15.05 3.57
C SER A 86 -0.38 14.82 3.88
N VAL A 87 -0.70 13.78 4.65
CA VAL A 87 -2.02 13.58 5.26
C VAL A 87 -2.00 14.23 6.66
N PRO A 88 -3.03 15.01 7.08
CA PRO A 88 -3.03 15.79 8.32
C PRO A 88 -3.22 14.92 9.58
N LEU A 89 -2.22 14.12 9.91
CA LEU A 89 -2.25 13.13 11.01
C LEU A 89 -2.00 13.73 12.41
N GLU A 90 -1.41 14.92 12.50
CA GLU A 90 -1.00 15.47 13.80
C GLU A 90 -2.13 15.59 14.81
N PRO A 91 -3.34 16.08 14.46
CA PRO A 91 -4.47 16.13 15.39
C PRO A 91 -4.92 14.75 15.89
N PHE A 92 -4.62 13.70 15.13
CA PHE A 92 -5.06 12.33 15.39
C PHE A 92 -4.10 11.50 16.23
N ALA A 93 -2.98 12.07 16.70
CA ALA A 93 -1.96 11.34 17.47
C ALA A 93 -2.53 10.57 18.67
N GLY A 94 -3.39 11.22 19.46
CA GLY A 94 -4.05 10.60 20.61
C GLY A 94 -5.02 9.48 20.20
N ALA A 95 -5.74 9.68 19.11
CA ALA A 95 -6.67 8.69 18.57
C ALA A 95 -5.92 7.47 18.03
N LEU A 96 -4.82 7.66 17.29
CA LEU A 96 -3.95 6.57 16.83
C LEU A 96 -3.42 5.74 17.98
N LYS A 97 -2.91 6.40 19.04
CA LYS A 97 -2.45 5.72 20.26
C LYS A 97 -3.58 4.95 20.96
N ALA A 98 -4.80 5.49 20.99
CA ALA A 98 -5.95 4.78 21.52
C ALA A 98 -6.30 3.55 20.67
N MET A 99 -6.25 3.66 19.34
CA MET A 99 -6.52 2.55 18.41
C MET A 99 -5.54 1.38 18.61
N THR A 100 -4.23 1.67 18.70
CA THR A 100 -3.21 0.64 18.99
C THR A 100 -3.36 0.07 20.39
N GLY A 101 -3.71 0.91 21.39
CA GLY A 101 -3.99 0.49 22.77
C GLY A 101 -5.20 -0.43 22.91
N MET A 102 -6.14 -0.41 21.97
CA MET A 102 -7.27 -1.35 21.91
C MET A 102 -6.87 -2.72 21.32
N GLY A 103 -5.64 -2.88 20.86
CA GLY A 103 -5.15 -4.12 20.22
C GLY A 103 -5.39 -4.19 18.71
N LEU A 104 -5.83 -3.10 18.07
CA LEU A 104 -5.92 -3.04 16.61
C LEU A 104 -4.53 -2.93 15.97
N SER A 105 -4.29 -3.69 14.92
CA SER A 105 -3.15 -3.50 14.04
C SER A 105 -3.38 -2.24 13.19
N VAL A 106 -2.61 -1.19 13.44
CA VAL A 106 -2.80 0.11 12.77
C VAL A 106 -1.73 0.32 11.72
N VAL A 107 -2.14 0.33 10.45
CA VAL A 107 -1.33 0.76 9.32
C VAL A 107 -1.67 2.22 9.04
N VAL A 108 -0.67 3.06 8.83
CA VAL A 108 -0.88 4.47 8.48
C VAL A 108 -0.28 4.74 7.11
N HIS A 109 -1.02 5.40 6.23
CA HIS A 109 -0.53 5.93 4.96
C HIS A 109 -0.51 7.46 5.05
N PRO A 110 0.64 8.06 5.38
CA PRO A 110 0.75 9.48 5.75
C PRO A 110 0.93 10.43 4.57
N GLY A 111 1.01 9.93 3.32
CA GLY A 111 1.58 10.71 2.23
C GLY A 111 3.06 10.96 2.45
N LEU A 112 3.55 12.17 2.16
CA LEU A 112 4.92 12.56 2.48
C LEU A 112 5.08 12.69 4.01
N LEU A 113 6.10 12.00 4.54
CA LEU A 113 6.34 11.89 5.97
C LEU A 113 7.49 12.81 6.41
N THR A 114 7.20 13.71 7.35
CA THR A 114 8.23 14.52 8.02
C THR A 114 8.79 13.80 9.24
N GLU A 115 9.97 14.21 9.72
CA GLU A 115 10.50 13.68 10.99
C GLU A 115 9.58 13.92 12.18
N LYS A 116 8.86 15.05 12.21
CA LYS A 116 7.89 15.37 13.26
C LYS A 116 6.75 14.36 13.28
N THR A 117 6.14 14.11 12.13
CA THR A 117 5.05 13.15 11.99
C THR A 117 5.55 11.72 12.21
N ALA A 118 6.78 11.38 11.79
CA ALA A 118 7.38 10.08 12.08
C ALA A 118 7.51 9.81 13.59
N ARG A 119 8.04 10.78 14.34
CA ARG A 119 8.12 10.67 15.83
C ARG A 119 6.74 10.53 16.48
N LEU A 120 5.74 11.24 15.98
CA LEU A 120 4.36 11.13 16.45
C LEU A 120 3.80 9.72 16.24
N LEU A 121 3.97 9.17 15.03
CA LEU A 121 3.51 7.82 14.70
C LEU A 121 4.23 6.74 15.52
N ALA A 122 5.53 6.92 15.77
CA ALA A 122 6.30 6.04 16.66
C ALA A 122 5.76 6.09 18.10
N GLY A 123 5.46 7.28 18.62
CA GLY A 123 4.84 7.46 19.94
C GLY A 123 3.41 6.89 20.06
N ALA A 124 2.73 6.72 18.94
CA ALA A 124 1.43 6.06 18.86
C ALA A 124 1.53 4.53 18.69
N ASN A 125 2.73 3.96 18.57
CA ASN A 125 3.00 2.53 18.36
C ASN A 125 2.25 1.95 17.15
N VAL A 126 2.20 2.69 16.02
CA VAL A 126 1.56 2.17 14.81
C VAL A 126 2.30 0.92 14.31
N THR A 127 1.54 -0.04 13.81
CA THR A 127 2.09 -1.36 13.40
C THR A 127 2.98 -1.22 12.16
N ARG A 128 2.58 -0.37 11.22
CA ARG A 128 3.26 -0.19 9.93
C ARG A 128 2.98 1.21 9.36
N VAL A 129 3.95 1.74 8.65
CA VAL A 129 3.78 2.95 7.84
C VAL A 129 3.92 2.57 6.37
N ALA A 130 2.86 2.80 5.60
CA ALA A 130 2.85 2.63 4.15
C ALA A 130 3.25 3.98 3.51
N LEU A 131 4.27 3.98 2.65
CA LEU A 131 4.82 5.19 2.04
C LEU A 131 4.87 5.00 0.52
N ASP A 132 4.27 5.89 -0.26
CA ASP A 132 4.56 5.92 -1.69
C ASP A 132 6.01 6.35 -1.93
N LEU A 133 6.67 5.69 -2.88
CA LEU A 133 7.98 6.10 -3.37
C LEU A 133 7.90 6.39 -4.86
N ILE A 134 8.26 7.61 -5.25
CA ILE A 134 8.23 8.08 -6.64
C ILE A 134 9.62 8.57 -7.01
N GLY A 135 10.26 7.86 -7.93
CA GLY A 135 11.64 8.11 -8.34
C GLY A 135 11.79 9.00 -9.58
N ASP A 136 10.72 9.67 -10.04
CA ASP A 136 10.74 10.51 -11.25
C ASP A 136 10.08 11.86 -10.98
N SER A 137 10.81 12.95 -11.24
CA SER A 137 10.34 14.32 -10.99
C SER A 137 9.16 14.73 -11.87
N ASP A 138 9.12 14.24 -13.11
CA ASP A 138 8.00 14.56 -14.01
C ASP A 138 6.73 13.87 -13.53
N THR A 139 6.82 12.63 -13.06
CA THR A 139 5.69 11.92 -12.46
C THR A 139 5.15 12.65 -11.23
N ILE A 140 6.03 13.16 -10.36
CA ILE A 140 5.63 13.94 -9.18
C ILE A 140 4.89 15.21 -9.62
N ARG A 141 5.42 15.93 -10.60
CA ARG A 141 4.84 17.19 -11.10
C ARG A 141 3.54 16.97 -11.87
N GLU A 142 3.51 16.01 -12.78
CA GLU A 142 2.43 15.85 -13.76
C GLU A 142 1.29 14.96 -13.25
N VAL A 143 1.59 13.95 -12.43
CA VAL A 143 0.57 13.03 -11.90
C VAL A 143 0.07 13.46 -10.53
N TYR A 144 0.96 13.91 -9.64
CA TYR A 144 0.61 14.29 -8.27
C TYR A 144 0.43 15.81 -8.08
N HIS A 145 0.88 16.64 -9.03
CA HIS A 145 0.83 18.11 -8.96
C HIS A 145 1.56 18.68 -7.73
N LEU A 146 2.61 17.98 -7.28
CA LEU A 146 3.36 18.36 -6.10
C LEU A 146 4.69 19.06 -6.47
N PRO A 147 5.09 20.09 -5.71
CA PRO A 147 6.36 20.80 -5.89
C PRO A 147 7.51 20.06 -5.18
N HIS A 148 7.55 18.73 -5.34
CA HIS A 148 8.52 17.85 -4.67
C HIS A 148 9.42 17.15 -5.67
N THR A 149 10.47 16.55 -5.15
CA THR A 149 11.48 15.79 -5.88
C THR A 149 11.55 14.34 -5.37
N PRO A 150 12.17 13.41 -6.10
CA PRO A 150 12.42 12.06 -5.61
C PRO A 150 13.16 12.02 -4.26
N ALA A 151 14.02 13.01 -3.99
CA ALA A 151 14.73 13.11 -2.70
C ALA A 151 13.78 13.32 -1.51
N ASP A 152 12.64 14.00 -1.69
CA ASP A 152 11.65 14.20 -0.62
C ASP A 152 10.96 12.87 -0.25
N TYR A 153 10.72 12.01 -1.23
CA TYR A 153 10.19 10.65 -1.00
C TYR A 153 11.23 9.76 -0.29
N GLN A 154 12.49 9.83 -0.69
CA GLN A 154 13.58 9.14 0.02
C GLN A 154 13.72 9.65 1.46
N ASN A 155 13.64 10.96 1.69
CA ASN A 155 13.67 11.56 3.02
C ASN A 155 12.48 11.10 3.89
N SER A 156 11.29 10.89 3.31
CA SER A 156 10.15 10.31 4.03
C SER A 156 10.47 8.91 4.53
N LEU A 157 11.09 8.05 3.71
CA LEU A 157 11.50 6.70 4.11
C LEU A 157 12.60 6.76 5.19
N ARG A 158 13.56 7.65 5.03
CA ARG A 158 14.62 7.89 6.03
C ARG A 158 14.04 8.37 7.36
N ALA A 159 13.06 9.28 7.35
CA ALA A 159 12.39 9.76 8.56
C ALA A 159 11.68 8.60 9.31
N ALA A 160 11.01 7.70 8.58
CA ALA A 160 10.42 6.51 9.18
C ALA A 160 11.48 5.62 9.86
N ARG A 161 12.59 5.34 9.17
CA ARG A 161 13.70 4.54 9.71
C ARG A 161 14.31 5.17 10.96
N LEU A 162 14.61 6.47 10.93
CA LEU A 162 15.21 7.19 12.07
C LEU A 162 14.28 7.24 13.29
N ALA A 163 12.96 7.23 13.08
CA ALA A 163 11.97 7.13 14.14
C ALA A 163 11.73 5.70 14.64
N GLY A 164 12.40 4.69 14.10
CA GLY A 164 12.21 3.29 14.47
C GLY A 164 10.90 2.67 13.96
N LEU A 165 10.24 3.30 12.98
CA LEU A 165 9.01 2.80 12.38
C LEU A 165 9.30 1.66 11.39
N LYS A 166 8.43 0.65 11.39
CA LYS A 166 8.43 -0.37 10.35
C LYS A 166 7.77 0.20 9.10
N ALA A 167 8.55 0.57 8.09
CA ALA A 167 8.05 1.08 6.83
C ALA A 167 7.80 -0.03 5.81
N SER A 168 6.71 0.08 5.07
CA SER A 168 6.40 -0.72 3.89
C SER A 168 6.18 0.23 2.71
N PRO A 169 7.26 0.59 1.99
CA PRO A 169 7.14 1.40 0.80
C PRO A 169 6.23 0.75 -0.25
N HIS A 170 5.52 1.60 -0.99
CA HIS A 170 4.69 1.23 -2.14
C HIS A 170 5.27 1.88 -3.39
N ILE A 171 5.49 1.10 -4.44
CA ILE A 171 5.89 1.57 -5.76
C ILE A 171 4.79 1.19 -6.73
N VAL A 172 4.23 2.18 -7.41
CA VAL A 172 3.20 1.98 -8.44
C VAL A 172 3.89 1.86 -9.80
N ILE A 173 3.91 0.66 -10.35
CA ILE A 173 4.51 0.39 -11.66
C ILE A 173 3.60 0.94 -12.76
N GLY A 174 4.17 1.75 -13.64
CA GLY A 174 3.46 2.44 -14.72
C GLY A 174 2.75 3.71 -14.29
N LEU A 175 3.09 4.28 -13.14
CA LEU A 175 2.43 5.46 -12.58
C LEU A 175 2.43 6.67 -13.54
N HIS A 176 3.47 6.84 -14.35
CA HIS A 176 3.53 7.87 -15.37
C HIS A 176 2.80 7.46 -16.64
N TYR A 177 1.45 7.53 -16.61
CA TYR A 177 0.59 7.22 -17.77
C TYR A 177 0.91 5.88 -18.45
N GLY A 178 1.14 4.83 -17.66
CA GLY A 178 1.45 3.49 -18.13
C GLY A 178 2.93 3.25 -18.47
N ASN A 179 3.79 4.26 -18.34
CA ASN A 179 5.21 4.15 -18.64
C ASN A 179 6.03 3.91 -17.37
N ILE A 180 7.04 3.06 -17.46
CA ILE A 180 8.05 2.86 -16.41
C ILE A 180 9.09 3.96 -16.52
N ARG A 181 9.19 4.83 -15.52
CA ARG A 181 10.12 5.97 -15.47
C ARG A 181 10.92 6.05 -14.18
N GLY A 182 10.24 6.06 -13.03
CA GLY A 182 10.84 6.26 -11.71
C GLY A 182 10.97 5.02 -10.86
N GLU A 183 10.48 3.86 -11.31
CA GLU A 183 10.37 2.64 -10.50
C GLU A 183 11.74 2.11 -10.07
N TYR A 184 12.73 2.12 -10.96
CA TYR A 184 14.09 1.68 -10.63
C TYR A 184 14.77 2.60 -9.61
N ALA A 185 14.63 3.92 -9.78
CA ALA A 185 15.14 4.88 -8.80
C ALA A 185 14.45 4.74 -7.44
N ALA A 186 13.15 4.43 -7.41
CA ALA A 186 12.42 4.13 -6.17
C ALA A 186 12.92 2.82 -5.52
N LEU A 187 13.26 1.79 -6.30
CA LEU A 187 13.89 0.57 -5.79
C LEU A 187 15.27 0.87 -5.16
N ASP A 188 16.07 1.73 -5.79
CA ASP A 188 17.37 2.16 -5.25
C ASP A 188 17.20 2.92 -3.92
N MET A 189 16.14 3.73 -3.76
CA MET A 189 15.82 4.37 -2.48
C MET A 189 15.54 3.34 -1.38
N VAL A 190 14.78 2.28 -1.70
CA VAL A 190 14.52 1.19 -0.74
C VAL A 190 15.81 0.46 -0.38
N ALA A 191 16.67 0.19 -1.35
CA ALA A 191 17.97 -0.47 -1.12
C ALA A 191 18.89 0.39 -0.23
N ALA A 192 18.86 1.70 -0.41
CA ALA A 192 19.68 2.64 0.38
C ALA A 192 19.19 2.83 1.82
N GLU A 193 17.89 2.95 2.03
CA GLU A 193 17.32 3.27 3.35
C GLU A 193 16.86 2.02 4.12
N GLY A 194 16.60 0.91 3.44
CA GLY A 194 15.99 -0.28 4.01
C GLY A 194 14.47 -0.15 4.22
N ALA A 195 13.80 -1.27 4.30
CA ALA A 195 12.36 -1.34 4.58
C ALA A 195 12.01 -2.65 5.29
N ALA A 196 10.92 -2.68 6.02
CA ALA A 196 10.39 -3.90 6.64
C ALA A 196 9.76 -4.85 5.62
N SER A 197 9.23 -4.31 4.53
CA SER A 197 8.76 -5.03 3.35
C SER A 197 8.62 -4.01 2.20
N LEU A 198 8.56 -4.48 0.95
CA LEU A 198 8.24 -3.66 -0.21
C LEU A 198 6.96 -4.16 -0.87
N VAL A 199 6.04 -3.26 -1.17
CA VAL A 199 4.80 -3.57 -1.89
C VAL A 199 4.88 -2.96 -3.30
N LEU A 200 4.83 -3.81 -4.32
CA LEU A 200 4.71 -3.39 -5.71
C LEU A 200 3.24 -3.48 -6.13
N VAL A 201 2.70 -2.42 -6.68
CA VAL A 201 1.36 -2.36 -7.26
C VAL A 201 1.44 -1.90 -8.71
N LEU A 202 0.39 -2.16 -9.48
CA LEU A 202 0.31 -1.73 -10.87
C LEU A 202 -0.67 -0.58 -11.00
N LEU A 203 -0.38 0.34 -11.90
CA LEU A 203 -1.32 1.37 -12.28
C LEU A 203 -2.67 0.75 -12.64
N ASN A 204 -3.71 1.16 -11.95
CA ASN A 204 -5.09 0.78 -12.19
C ASN A 204 -5.95 2.05 -12.22
N PRO A 205 -6.03 2.74 -13.35
CA PRO A 205 -6.71 4.01 -13.44
C PRO A 205 -8.19 3.88 -13.11
N LEU A 206 -8.69 4.81 -12.31
CA LEU A 206 -10.09 4.83 -11.92
C LEU A 206 -10.95 5.51 -13.00
N SER A 207 -12.21 5.10 -13.09
CA SER A 207 -13.19 5.78 -13.92
C SER A 207 -13.36 7.25 -13.50
N ASN A 208 -13.68 8.13 -14.45
CA ASN A 208 -13.84 9.56 -14.24
C ASN A 208 -12.56 10.27 -13.73
N THR A 209 -11.39 9.74 -14.10
CA THR A 209 -10.09 10.39 -13.87
C THR A 209 -9.42 10.71 -15.21
N PRO A 210 -8.49 11.67 -15.26
CA PRO A 210 -7.74 11.96 -16.48
C PRO A 210 -6.95 10.78 -17.05
N MET A 211 -6.59 9.83 -16.20
CA MET A 211 -5.91 8.60 -16.61
C MET A 211 -6.86 7.45 -16.96
N GLN A 212 -8.18 7.69 -16.98
CA GLN A 212 -9.13 6.66 -17.41
C GLN A 212 -8.78 6.15 -18.80
N GLY A 213 -8.66 4.81 -18.95
CA GLY A 213 -8.30 4.17 -20.22
C GLY A 213 -6.80 4.11 -20.53
N VAL A 214 -5.95 4.68 -19.68
CA VAL A 214 -4.51 4.45 -19.77
C VAL A 214 -4.22 2.98 -19.53
N LEU A 215 -3.47 2.37 -20.43
CA LEU A 215 -3.08 0.96 -20.30
C LEU A 215 -1.92 0.82 -19.30
N PRO A 216 -1.90 -0.25 -18.50
CA PRO A 216 -0.74 -0.56 -17.67
C PRO A 216 0.45 -0.96 -18.54
N PRO A 217 1.69 -0.96 -18.00
CA PRO A 217 2.85 -1.45 -18.73
C PRO A 217 2.66 -2.90 -19.20
N PRO A 218 3.25 -3.30 -20.34
CA PRO A 218 3.24 -4.69 -20.78
C PRO A 218 3.80 -5.63 -19.70
N PRO A 219 3.26 -6.86 -19.55
CA PRO A 219 3.68 -7.81 -18.52
C PRO A 219 5.19 -8.09 -18.51
N GLU A 220 5.83 -8.09 -19.66
CA GLU A 220 7.29 -8.32 -19.80
C GLU A 220 8.08 -7.21 -19.09
N ARG A 221 7.62 -5.96 -19.23
CA ARG A 221 8.24 -4.81 -18.56
C ARG A 221 8.02 -4.84 -17.05
N VAL A 222 6.86 -5.33 -16.62
CA VAL A 222 6.56 -5.56 -15.20
C VAL A 222 7.49 -6.63 -14.63
N ALA A 223 7.71 -7.73 -15.36
CA ALA A 223 8.61 -8.79 -14.95
C ALA A 223 10.06 -8.30 -14.74
N GLU A 224 10.54 -7.38 -15.59
CA GLU A 224 11.86 -6.76 -15.42
C GLU A 224 11.96 -5.98 -14.08
N VAL A 225 10.90 -5.23 -13.73
CA VAL A 225 10.85 -4.51 -12.44
C VAL A 225 10.83 -5.48 -11.27
N PHE A 226 10.02 -6.55 -11.33
CA PHE A 226 9.94 -7.57 -10.29
C PHE A 226 11.28 -8.28 -10.05
N GLN A 227 11.93 -8.72 -11.12
CA GLN A 227 13.26 -9.35 -11.06
C GLN A 227 14.32 -8.39 -10.51
N THR A 228 14.26 -7.11 -10.90
CA THR A 228 15.17 -6.09 -10.38
C THR A 228 14.93 -5.84 -8.90
N ALA A 229 13.66 -5.78 -8.45
CA ALA A 229 13.32 -5.65 -7.05
C ALA A 229 13.90 -6.80 -6.21
N ARG A 230 13.72 -8.06 -6.64
CA ARG A 230 14.27 -9.21 -5.91
C ARG A 230 15.80 -9.21 -5.92
N ARG A 231 16.44 -8.85 -7.03
CA ARG A 231 17.90 -8.78 -7.12
C ARG A 231 18.50 -7.71 -6.19
N LEU A 232 17.89 -6.52 -6.14
CA LEU A 232 18.35 -5.42 -5.28
C LEU A 232 18.03 -5.65 -3.80
N LEU A 233 16.94 -6.35 -3.52
CA LEU A 233 16.38 -6.55 -2.18
C LEU A 233 16.24 -8.05 -1.85
N PRO A 234 17.34 -8.81 -1.83
CA PRO A 234 17.27 -10.28 -1.72
C PRO A 234 16.67 -10.77 -0.40
N GLN A 235 16.78 -9.98 0.67
CA GLN A 235 16.30 -10.32 2.01
C GLN A 235 15.03 -9.56 2.43
N THR A 236 14.62 -8.53 1.66
CA THR A 236 13.41 -7.76 1.99
C THR A 236 12.19 -8.53 1.51
N PRO A 237 11.17 -8.77 2.35
CA PRO A 237 9.92 -9.36 1.92
C PRO A 237 9.23 -8.51 0.84
N LEU A 238 8.88 -9.15 -0.30
CA LEU A 238 8.22 -8.50 -1.43
C LEU A 238 6.77 -8.95 -1.54
N ALA A 239 5.85 -7.99 -1.69
CA ALA A 239 4.45 -8.27 -1.95
C ALA A 239 3.98 -7.68 -3.29
N LEU A 240 3.19 -8.44 -4.04
CA LEU A 240 2.32 -7.88 -5.07
C LEU A 240 1.06 -7.36 -4.37
N GLY A 241 0.89 -6.03 -4.34
CA GLY A 241 -0.18 -5.36 -3.62
C GLY A 241 -1.55 -5.45 -4.31
N CYS A 242 -2.54 -4.85 -3.68
CA CYS A 242 -3.95 -5.01 -4.05
C CYS A 242 -4.38 -4.24 -5.32
N ALA A 243 -3.65 -3.20 -5.73
CA ALA A 243 -3.97 -2.41 -6.91
C ALA A 243 -3.31 -3.02 -8.15
N ARG A 244 -4.15 -3.51 -9.08
CA ARG A 244 -3.78 -3.95 -10.42
C ARG A 244 -5.01 -4.09 -11.30
N PRO A 245 -4.89 -3.90 -12.63
CA PRO A 245 -5.98 -4.14 -13.55
C PRO A 245 -6.47 -5.59 -13.49
N PRO A 246 -7.79 -5.82 -13.46
CA PRO A 246 -8.37 -7.17 -13.30
C PRO A 246 -8.24 -8.04 -14.55
N GLY A 247 -8.69 -9.27 -14.45
CA GLY A 247 -8.80 -10.21 -15.58
C GLY A 247 -7.49 -10.90 -15.93
N LEU A 248 -7.25 -11.12 -17.22
CA LEU A 248 -6.07 -11.84 -17.70
C LEU A 248 -4.76 -11.16 -17.30
N TYR A 249 -4.73 -9.83 -17.34
CA TYR A 249 -3.56 -9.05 -16.92
C TYR A 249 -3.17 -9.35 -15.45
N ALA A 250 -4.15 -9.34 -14.53
CA ALA A 250 -3.91 -9.67 -13.12
C ALA A 250 -3.27 -11.05 -12.98
N ARG A 251 -3.86 -12.08 -13.61
CA ARG A 251 -3.35 -13.46 -13.56
C ARG A 251 -1.93 -13.57 -14.08
N THR A 252 -1.64 -12.88 -15.18
CA THR A 252 -0.29 -12.86 -15.77
C THR A 252 0.74 -12.26 -14.82
N VAL A 253 0.45 -11.07 -14.26
CA VAL A 253 1.42 -10.41 -13.35
C VAL A 253 1.54 -11.10 -11.99
N GLU A 254 0.48 -11.75 -11.50
CA GLU A 254 0.55 -12.59 -10.32
C GLU A 254 1.50 -13.77 -10.51
N ARG A 255 1.41 -14.45 -11.64
CA ARG A 255 2.34 -15.52 -11.99
C ARG A 255 3.78 -15.03 -12.10
N LEU A 256 4.00 -13.89 -12.76
CA LEU A 256 5.33 -13.27 -12.85
C LEU A 256 5.89 -12.88 -11.47
N ALA A 257 5.04 -12.46 -10.53
CA ALA A 257 5.48 -12.19 -9.15
C ALA A 257 5.94 -13.48 -8.44
N VAL A 258 5.21 -14.60 -8.61
CA VAL A 258 5.63 -15.90 -8.09
C VAL A 258 6.98 -16.32 -8.69
N GLU A 259 7.14 -16.21 -10.01
CA GLU A 259 8.37 -16.55 -10.74
C GLU A 259 9.56 -15.66 -10.36
N ALA A 260 9.30 -14.40 -9.99
CA ALA A 260 10.30 -13.48 -9.46
C ALA A 260 10.62 -13.72 -7.96
N GLY A 261 9.98 -14.69 -7.30
CA GLY A 261 10.21 -15.04 -5.91
C GLY A 261 9.61 -14.06 -4.90
N PHE A 262 8.42 -13.54 -5.16
CA PHE A 262 7.69 -12.72 -4.19
C PHE A 262 7.19 -13.58 -3.04
N ASP A 263 7.17 -12.97 -1.85
CA ASP A 263 6.79 -13.64 -0.60
C ASP A 263 5.27 -13.56 -0.38
N ALA A 264 4.59 -12.62 -1.04
CA ALA A 264 3.16 -12.41 -0.85
C ALA A 264 2.44 -11.84 -2.07
N ILE A 265 1.13 -12.17 -2.19
CA ILE A 265 0.23 -11.61 -3.19
C ILE A 265 -1.10 -11.23 -2.52
N ALA A 266 -1.59 -10.01 -2.75
CA ALA A 266 -2.89 -9.59 -2.26
C ALA A 266 -4.00 -9.98 -3.24
N TYR A 267 -5.10 -10.57 -2.75
CA TYR A 267 -6.28 -10.99 -3.51
C TYR A 267 -5.95 -11.81 -4.78
N PRO A 268 -5.23 -12.93 -4.66
CA PRO A 268 -4.79 -13.72 -5.80
C PRO A 268 -5.98 -14.34 -6.55
N ALA A 269 -5.87 -14.47 -7.87
CA ALA A 269 -6.79 -15.27 -8.64
C ALA A 269 -6.69 -16.75 -8.25
N ARG A 270 -7.76 -17.53 -8.47
CA ARG A 270 -7.74 -18.96 -8.22
C ARG A 270 -6.61 -19.68 -8.95
N GLU A 271 -6.44 -19.35 -10.22
CA GLU A 271 -5.40 -19.93 -11.07
C GLU A 271 -3.98 -19.68 -10.52
N THR A 272 -3.77 -18.57 -9.82
CA THR A 272 -2.50 -18.27 -9.16
C THR A 272 -2.29 -19.18 -7.96
N VAL A 273 -3.34 -19.46 -7.18
CA VAL A 273 -3.27 -20.40 -6.06
C VAL A 273 -2.94 -21.80 -6.55
N ASP A 274 -3.67 -22.28 -7.57
CA ASP A 274 -3.45 -23.59 -8.18
C ASP A 274 -2.01 -23.71 -8.75
N TYR A 275 -1.50 -22.63 -9.35
CA TYR A 275 -0.12 -22.57 -9.87
C TYR A 275 0.91 -22.69 -8.74
N VAL A 276 0.77 -21.91 -7.66
CA VAL A 276 1.66 -21.93 -6.51
C VAL A 276 1.69 -23.32 -5.84
N GLN A 277 0.52 -23.94 -5.69
CA GLN A 277 0.42 -25.30 -5.15
C GLN A 277 1.08 -26.36 -6.06
N SER A 278 0.97 -26.20 -7.39
CA SER A 278 1.63 -27.08 -8.36
C SER A 278 3.16 -27.03 -8.29
N LEU A 279 3.71 -25.91 -7.80
CA LEU A 279 5.16 -25.73 -7.53
C LEU A 279 5.58 -26.30 -6.15
N GLY A 280 4.66 -26.85 -5.38
CA GLY A 280 4.93 -27.43 -4.05
C GLY A 280 5.09 -26.40 -2.93
N TYR A 281 4.61 -25.17 -3.11
CA TYR A 281 4.61 -24.17 -2.05
C TYR A 281 3.45 -24.42 -1.08
N GLU A 282 3.69 -24.14 0.19
CA GLU A 282 2.63 -24.01 1.19
C GLU A 282 1.95 -22.65 1.02
N VAL A 283 0.60 -22.67 1.04
CA VAL A 283 -0.23 -21.45 0.92
C VAL A 283 -0.78 -21.08 2.28
N VAL A 284 -0.54 -19.83 2.70
CA VAL A 284 -1.07 -19.27 3.95
C VAL A 284 -1.91 -18.05 3.63
N TYR A 285 -3.18 -18.05 4.05
CA TYR A 285 -4.06 -16.88 3.91
C TYR A 285 -3.99 -15.96 5.14
N GLN A 286 -3.93 -14.65 4.88
CA GLN A 286 -3.91 -13.59 5.88
C GLN A 286 -5.00 -12.56 5.57
N GLU A 287 -5.74 -12.14 6.58
CA GLU A 287 -6.82 -11.14 6.43
C GLU A 287 -6.39 -9.75 6.89
N THR A 288 -5.09 -9.46 6.85
CA THR A 288 -4.48 -8.17 7.18
C THR A 288 -4.00 -7.44 5.92
N CYS A 289 -3.50 -6.21 6.07
CA CYS A 289 -2.89 -5.47 4.97
C CYS A 289 -1.64 -6.19 4.44
N CYS A 290 -1.51 -6.25 3.11
CA CYS A 290 -0.33 -6.85 2.45
C CYS A 290 1.00 -6.11 2.74
N GLY A 291 0.97 -4.93 3.34
CA GLY A 291 2.15 -4.25 3.85
C GLY A 291 2.64 -4.81 5.20
N ILE A 292 1.87 -5.66 5.89
CA ILE A 292 2.25 -6.27 7.16
C ILE A 292 2.84 -7.67 6.91
N LEU A 293 3.90 -7.75 6.10
CA LEU A 293 4.64 -8.99 5.99
C LEU A 293 5.48 -9.23 7.25
N PRO A 294 5.73 -10.50 7.60
CA PRO A 294 6.56 -10.87 8.77
C PRO A 294 7.95 -10.27 8.73
#